data_d203d3cb4a23994e113e20eaac1a3733
#
_entry.id   d203d3cb4a23994e113e20eaac1a3733
#
_cell.length_a   1.000
_cell.length_b   1.000
_cell.length_c   1.000
_cell.angle_alpha   90.00
_cell.angle_beta   90.00
_cell.angle_gamma   90.00
#
_symmetry.space_group_name_H-M   'P 1'
#
loop_
_entity.id
_entity.type
_entity.pdbx_description
1 polymer ?
#
loop_
_entity_poly.entity_id
_entity_poly.type
_entity_poly.pdbx_seq_one_letter_code
_entity_poly.pdbx_strand_id
1 'polypeptide(L)'
;MGANPESGALSVAGQLLGLAQRMLDLSVDYAAQRKQFGKPIGSFQAVKHHLADVATALEFAKPVLYRAAYALAHNEPNAAVWVSQARLASCEASWLAARHGIQVHGAMGYTWEVDLQMFMKRAWALDSAWGDRALHKARVAEYVLSGAAPLGCGHTFED
;
A
#
# COMPACT_ATOMS: atom_id res chain seq x y z
N MET A 1 -11.34 -8.97 26.71
CA MET A 1 -10.79 -7.78 26.06
C MET A 1 -11.03 -7.93 24.57
N GLY A 2 -11.97 -7.20 23.98
CA GLY A 2 -12.20 -7.21 22.55
C GLY A 2 -11.01 -6.54 21.82
N ALA A 3 -10.56 -7.13 20.72
CA ALA A 3 -9.51 -6.52 19.91
C ALA A 3 -10.01 -5.15 19.41
N ASN A 4 -9.22 -4.10 19.60
CA ASN A 4 -9.53 -2.77 19.05
C ASN A 4 -9.52 -2.86 17.53
N PRO A 5 -10.65 -2.57 16.83
CA PRO A 5 -10.73 -2.71 15.38
C PRO A 5 -9.72 -1.83 14.63
N GLU A 6 -9.36 -0.68 15.21
CA GLU A 6 -8.38 0.22 14.61
C GLU A 6 -6.96 -0.37 14.67
N SER A 7 -6.62 -1.08 15.75
CA SER A 7 -5.34 -1.80 15.84
C SER A 7 -5.25 -2.93 14.80
N GLY A 8 -6.36 -3.63 14.55
CA GLY A 8 -6.44 -4.65 13.50
C GLY A 8 -6.27 -4.05 12.11
N ALA A 9 -6.98 -2.95 11.81
CA ALA A 9 -6.89 -2.26 10.55
C ALA A 9 -5.48 -1.69 10.29
N LEU A 10 -4.84 -1.09 11.33
CA LEU A 10 -3.47 -0.59 11.24
C LEU A 10 -2.46 -1.71 10.98
N SER A 11 -2.61 -2.84 11.67
CA SER A 11 -1.75 -4.02 11.46
C SER A 11 -1.84 -4.54 10.02
N VAL A 12 -3.04 -4.56 9.46
CA VAL A 12 -3.26 -4.95 8.06
C VAL A 12 -2.63 -3.93 7.10
N ALA A 13 -2.73 -2.63 7.38
CA ALA A 13 -2.06 -1.61 6.57
C ALA A 13 -0.53 -1.83 6.52
N GLY A 14 0.08 -2.10 7.65
CA GLY A 14 1.52 -2.43 7.72
C GLY A 14 1.88 -3.71 6.95
N GLN A 15 1.06 -4.76 7.07
CA GLN A 15 1.27 -5.99 6.29
C GLN A 15 1.17 -5.74 4.79
N LEU A 16 0.20 -4.96 4.33
CA LEU A 16 0.03 -4.62 2.91
C LEU A 16 1.24 -3.88 2.35
N LEU A 17 1.81 -2.93 3.09
CA LEU A 17 3.04 -2.25 2.67
C LEU A 17 4.24 -3.20 2.60
N GLY A 18 4.39 -4.09 3.58
CA GLY A 18 5.43 -5.11 3.55
C GLY A 18 5.31 -6.05 2.34
N LEU A 19 4.08 -6.47 2.03
CA LEU A 19 3.80 -7.29 0.85
C LEU A 19 4.10 -6.54 -0.46
N ALA A 20 3.72 -5.25 -0.54
CA ALA A 20 3.99 -4.40 -1.69
C ALA A 20 5.50 -4.21 -1.91
N GLN A 21 6.26 -3.95 -0.84
CA GLN A 21 7.72 -3.85 -0.91
C GLN A 21 8.32 -5.16 -1.42
N ARG A 22 7.89 -6.30 -0.89
CA ARG A 22 8.42 -7.59 -1.34
C ARG A 22 8.11 -7.89 -2.81
N MET A 23 6.90 -7.56 -3.27
CA MET A 23 6.53 -7.71 -4.69
C MET A 23 7.38 -6.81 -5.60
N LEU A 24 7.68 -5.59 -5.14
CA LEU A 24 8.58 -4.68 -5.86
C LEU A 24 10.00 -5.26 -5.95
N ASP A 25 10.57 -5.71 -4.82
CA ASP A 25 11.92 -6.29 -4.78
C ASP A 25 12.06 -7.48 -5.72
N LEU A 26 11.11 -8.42 -5.67
CA LEU A 26 11.07 -9.57 -6.58
C LEU A 26 11.01 -9.15 -8.05
N SER A 27 10.22 -8.12 -8.35
CA SER A 27 10.07 -7.63 -9.72
C SER A 27 11.32 -6.89 -10.24
N VAL A 28 12.02 -6.17 -9.37
CA VAL A 28 13.30 -5.53 -9.68
C VAL A 28 14.37 -6.59 -9.96
N ASP A 29 14.49 -7.60 -9.10
CA ASP A 29 15.44 -8.70 -9.26
C ASP A 29 15.18 -9.47 -10.56
N TYR A 30 13.91 -9.78 -10.84
CA TYR A 30 13.51 -10.43 -12.07
C TYR A 30 13.87 -9.60 -13.30
N ALA A 31 13.57 -8.29 -13.27
CA ALA A 31 13.85 -7.38 -14.38
C ALA A 31 15.34 -7.21 -14.64
N ALA A 32 16.18 -7.32 -13.61
CA ALA A 32 17.64 -7.26 -13.74
C ALA A 32 18.22 -8.53 -14.38
N GLN A 33 17.62 -9.69 -14.14
CA GLN A 33 18.13 -10.99 -14.58
C GLN A 33 17.54 -11.46 -15.91
N ARG A 34 16.25 -11.23 -16.14
CA ARG A 34 15.54 -11.69 -17.33
C ARG A 34 15.99 -10.90 -18.56
N LYS A 35 16.46 -11.62 -19.57
CA LYS A 35 16.91 -11.01 -20.84
C LYS A 35 15.87 -11.24 -21.95
N GLN A 36 15.63 -10.20 -22.71
CA GLN A 36 14.87 -10.20 -23.96
C GLN A 36 15.52 -9.22 -24.94
N PHE A 37 15.49 -9.51 -26.21
CA PHE A 37 16.12 -8.69 -27.24
C PHE A 37 17.61 -8.38 -26.95
N GLY A 38 18.34 -9.35 -26.43
CA GLY A 38 19.76 -9.26 -26.16
C GLY A 38 20.18 -8.50 -24.90
N LYS A 39 19.25 -7.99 -24.08
CA LYS A 39 19.54 -7.20 -22.87
C LYS A 39 18.55 -7.49 -21.73
N PRO A 40 18.89 -7.14 -20.46
CA PRO A 40 17.95 -7.25 -19.35
C PRO A 40 16.67 -6.44 -19.59
N ILE A 41 15.51 -6.99 -19.22
CA ILE A 41 14.22 -6.29 -19.44
C ILE A 41 14.13 -4.99 -18.62
N GLY A 42 14.81 -4.90 -17.49
CA GLY A 42 14.92 -3.67 -16.68
C GLY A 42 15.62 -2.51 -17.39
N SER A 43 16.27 -2.74 -18.54
CA SER A 43 16.83 -1.65 -19.36
C SER A 43 15.78 -0.92 -20.18
N PHE A 44 14.57 -1.48 -20.37
CA PHE A 44 13.48 -0.84 -21.10
C PHE A 44 12.73 0.16 -20.24
N GLN A 45 12.45 1.34 -20.78
CA GLN A 45 11.77 2.43 -20.07
C GLN A 45 10.38 2.02 -19.55
N ALA A 46 9.61 1.29 -20.35
CA ALA A 46 8.29 0.82 -19.92
C ALA A 46 8.33 -0.03 -18.63
N VAL A 47 9.35 -0.90 -18.50
CA VAL A 47 9.54 -1.71 -17.28
C VAL A 47 9.96 -0.82 -16.11
N LYS A 48 10.87 0.13 -16.35
CA LYS A 48 11.31 1.07 -15.30
C LYS A 48 10.15 1.91 -14.76
N HIS A 49 9.28 2.41 -15.65
CA HIS A 49 8.11 3.20 -15.23
C HIS A 49 7.16 2.39 -14.35
N HIS A 50 6.85 1.16 -14.71
CA HIS A 50 6.03 0.28 -13.87
C HIS A 50 6.60 0.11 -12.46
N LEU A 51 7.89 -0.11 -12.34
CA LEU A 51 8.54 -0.29 -11.04
C LEU A 51 8.66 1.03 -10.26
N ALA A 52 8.90 2.15 -10.95
CA ALA A 52 8.96 3.47 -10.35
C ALA A 52 7.60 3.92 -9.80
N ASP A 53 6.50 3.62 -10.48
CA ASP A 53 5.14 3.92 -10.01
C ASP A 53 4.86 3.20 -8.69
N VAL A 54 5.25 1.92 -8.58
CA VAL A 54 5.11 1.15 -7.35
C VAL A 54 5.98 1.73 -6.23
N ALA A 55 7.24 2.02 -6.52
CA ALA A 55 8.15 2.61 -5.54
C ALA A 55 7.62 3.94 -5.01
N THR A 56 7.11 4.79 -5.89
CA THR A 56 6.51 6.08 -5.52
C THR A 56 5.31 5.89 -4.61
N ALA A 57 4.38 5.00 -4.96
CA ALA A 57 3.19 4.73 -4.14
C ALA A 57 3.57 4.20 -2.75
N LEU A 58 4.59 3.34 -2.66
CA LEU A 58 5.12 2.83 -1.41
C LEU A 58 5.69 3.94 -0.52
N GLU A 59 6.54 4.80 -1.10
CA GLU A 59 7.19 5.88 -0.34
C GLU A 59 6.17 6.90 0.19
N PHE A 60 5.11 7.20 -0.56
CA PHE A 60 4.04 8.07 -0.08
C PHE A 60 3.12 7.40 0.96
N ALA A 61 2.95 6.08 0.92
CA ALA A 61 2.12 5.39 1.90
C ALA A 61 2.80 5.20 3.27
N LYS A 62 4.13 5.11 3.33
CA LYS A 62 4.90 4.93 4.57
C LYS A 62 4.62 6.02 5.63
N PRO A 63 4.74 7.33 5.33
CA PRO A 63 4.48 8.37 6.32
C PRO A 63 3.03 8.39 6.79
N VAL A 64 2.07 8.04 5.92
CA VAL A 64 0.66 7.95 6.30
C VAL A 64 0.45 6.81 7.30
N LEU A 65 1.10 5.66 7.12
CA LEU A 65 1.08 4.56 8.09
C LEU A 65 1.69 4.98 9.43
N TYR A 66 2.84 5.66 9.41
CA TYR A 66 3.50 6.10 10.64
C TYR A 66 2.68 7.15 11.39
N ARG A 67 2.03 8.08 10.68
CA ARG A 67 1.09 9.04 11.25
C ARG A 67 -0.09 8.36 11.94
N ALA A 68 -0.66 7.34 11.30
CA ALA A 68 -1.76 6.56 11.87
C ALA A 68 -1.32 5.77 13.12
N ALA A 69 -0.13 5.19 13.09
CA ALA A 69 0.43 4.46 14.24
C ALA A 69 0.64 5.40 15.43
N TYR A 70 1.19 6.60 15.18
CA TYR A 70 1.36 7.63 16.20
C TYR A 70 0.02 8.05 16.81
N ALA A 71 -0.97 8.38 15.98
CA ALA A 71 -2.28 8.80 16.43
C ALA A 71 -2.96 7.74 17.30
N LEU A 72 -2.85 6.47 16.91
CA LEU A 72 -3.44 5.37 17.69
C LEU A 72 -2.70 5.16 19.02
N ALA A 73 -1.37 5.24 19.02
CA ALA A 73 -0.55 5.09 20.23
C ALA A 73 -0.80 6.20 21.27
N HIS A 74 -1.12 7.42 20.80
CA HIS A 74 -1.37 8.58 21.67
C HIS A 74 -2.87 8.81 21.93
N ASN A 75 -3.75 7.90 21.50
CA ASN A 75 -5.20 8.00 21.67
C ASN A 75 -5.78 9.33 21.14
N GLU A 76 -5.27 9.81 20.00
CA GLU A 76 -5.80 11.03 19.38
C GLU A 76 -7.28 10.86 19.02
N PRO A 77 -8.12 11.92 19.13
CA PRO A 77 -9.56 11.85 18.85
C PRO A 77 -9.89 11.32 17.46
N ASN A 78 -9.03 11.62 16.47
CA ASN A 78 -9.23 11.26 15.05
C ASN A 78 -8.38 10.06 14.61
N ALA A 79 -7.86 9.25 15.54
CA ALA A 79 -7.01 8.11 15.22
C ALA A 79 -7.65 7.15 14.19
N ALA A 80 -8.96 6.92 14.28
CA ALA A 80 -9.70 6.08 13.34
C ALA A 80 -9.65 6.60 11.88
N VAL A 81 -9.63 7.92 11.71
CA VAL A 81 -9.51 8.57 10.39
C VAL A 81 -8.10 8.35 9.81
N TRP A 82 -7.07 8.56 10.63
CA TRP A 82 -5.68 8.33 10.22
C TRP A 82 -5.43 6.86 9.86
N VAL A 83 -5.99 5.94 10.65
CA VAL A 83 -5.94 4.50 10.33
C VAL A 83 -6.65 4.20 9.00
N SER A 84 -7.78 4.83 8.75
CA SER A 84 -8.50 4.66 7.47
C SER A 84 -7.70 5.20 6.28
N GLN A 85 -7.03 6.34 6.41
CA GLN A 85 -6.11 6.85 5.38
C GLN A 85 -4.95 5.90 5.12
N ALA A 86 -4.33 5.37 6.19
CA ALA A 86 -3.25 4.40 6.08
C ALA A 86 -3.70 3.12 5.37
N ARG A 87 -4.91 2.63 5.68
CA ARG A 87 -5.51 1.48 4.99
C ARG A 87 -5.68 1.75 3.51
N LEU A 88 -6.23 2.89 3.12
CA LEU A 88 -6.43 3.25 1.72
C LEU A 88 -5.11 3.33 0.96
N ALA A 89 -4.13 4.05 1.51
CA ALA A 89 -2.81 4.21 0.89
C ALA A 89 -2.08 2.86 0.75
N SER A 90 -2.12 2.02 1.78
CA SER A 90 -1.47 0.70 1.75
C SER A 90 -2.16 -0.28 0.81
N CYS A 91 -3.49 -0.26 0.72
CA CYS A 91 -4.26 -1.04 -0.25
C CYS A 91 -3.90 -0.64 -1.68
N GLU A 92 -3.81 0.65 -1.96
CA GLU A 92 -3.47 1.15 -3.29
C GLU A 92 -2.05 0.74 -3.69
N ALA A 93 -1.07 0.96 -2.81
CA ALA A 93 0.31 0.58 -3.06
C ALA A 93 0.46 -0.94 -3.30
N SER A 94 -0.20 -1.77 -2.49
CA SER A 94 -0.12 -3.23 -2.64
C SER A 94 -0.82 -3.73 -3.91
N TRP A 95 -1.94 -3.13 -4.27
CA TRP A 95 -2.65 -3.46 -5.50
C TRP A 95 -1.85 -3.08 -6.75
N LEU A 96 -1.22 -1.90 -6.73
CA LEU A 96 -0.34 -1.43 -7.80
C LEU A 96 0.88 -2.36 -7.93
N ALA A 97 1.51 -2.73 -6.80
CA ALA A 97 2.63 -3.66 -6.79
C ALA A 97 2.26 -5.04 -7.37
N ALA A 98 1.08 -5.56 -7.05
CA ALA A 98 0.59 -6.81 -7.61
C ALA A 98 0.39 -6.71 -9.13
N ARG A 99 -0.28 -5.67 -9.61
CA ARG A 99 -0.54 -5.47 -11.05
C ARG A 99 0.74 -5.31 -11.85
N HIS A 100 1.62 -4.42 -11.41
CA HIS A 100 2.86 -4.14 -12.13
C HIS A 100 3.85 -5.30 -12.00
N GLY A 101 3.85 -5.99 -10.85
CA GLY A 101 4.63 -7.21 -10.67
C GLY A 101 4.25 -8.30 -11.68
N ILE A 102 2.96 -8.59 -11.85
CA ILE A 102 2.48 -9.53 -12.87
C ILE A 102 2.91 -9.07 -14.27
N GLN A 103 2.71 -7.80 -14.58
CA GLN A 103 3.06 -7.26 -15.90
C GLN A 103 4.55 -7.41 -16.20
N VAL A 104 5.43 -7.13 -15.24
CA VAL A 104 6.89 -7.26 -15.39
C VAL A 104 7.32 -8.71 -15.56
N HIS A 105 6.70 -9.64 -14.82
CA HIS A 105 7.00 -11.07 -14.94
C HIS A 105 6.39 -11.72 -16.19
N GLY A 106 5.38 -11.09 -16.80
CA GLY A 106 4.63 -11.66 -17.92
C GLY A 106 3.97 -12.98 -17.57
N ALA A 107 4.04 -13.97 -18.45
CA ALA A 107 3.44 -15.29 -18.22
C ALA A 107 3.93 -15.96 -16.92
N MET A 108 5.17 -15.74 -16.53
CA MET A 108 5.74 -16.30 -15.28
C MET A 108 5.01 -15.79 -14.03
N GLY A 109 4.48 -14.56 -14.05
CA GLY A 109 3.76 -13.97 -12.92
C GLY A 109 2.48 -14.72 -12.52
N TYR A 110 1.95 -15.58 -13.40
CA TYR A 110 0.77 -16.42 -13.14
C TYR A 110 1.11 -17.85 -12.73
N THR A 111 2.38 -18.24 -12.76
CA THR A 111 2.81 -19.61 -12.48
C THR A 111 3.18 -19.80 -11.02
N TRP A 112 3.23 -21.06 -10.59
CA TRP A 112 3.69 -21.44 -9.26
C TRP A 112 5.22 -21.39 -9.10
N GLU A 113 5.94 -21.18 -10.20
CA GLU A 113 7.40 -21.13 -10.23
C GLU A 113 7.97 -19.85 -9.63
N VAL A 114 7.15 -18.80 -9.52
CA VAL A 114 7.53 -17.50 -8.96
C VAL A 114 6.73 -17.20 -7.72
N ASP A 115 7.40 -16.83 -6.64
CA ASP A 115 6.78 -16.53 -5.34
C ASP A 115 5.85 -15.32 -5.36
N LEU A 116 5.91 -14.48 -6.40
CA LEU A 116 5.09 -13.27 -6.56
C LEU A 116 3.60 -13.55 -6.30
N GLN A 117 3.07 -14.68 -6.81
CA GLN A 117 1.67 -15.05 -6.68
C GLN A 117 1.21 -15.24 -5.23
N MET A 118 2.10 -15.66 -4.32
CA MET A 118 1.77 -15.83 -2.90
C MET A 118 1.55 -14.48 -2.22
N PHE A 119 2.45 -13.52 -2.46
CA PHE A 119 2.35 -12.17 -1.90
C PHE A 119 1.13 -11.43 -2.44
N MET A 120 0.87 -11.56 -3.73
CA MET A 120 -0.27 -10.98 -4.42
C MET A 120 -1.61 -11.50 -3.87
N LYS A 121 -1.77 -12.82 -3.76
CA LYS A 121 -2.99 -13.45 -3.20
C LYS A 121 -3.21 -13.03 -1.74
N ARG A 122 -2.13 -12.97 -0.95
CA ARG A 122 -2.21 -12.50 0.44
C ARG A 122 -2.64 -11.05 0.52
N ALA A 123 -2.11 -10.17 -0.33
CA ALA A 123 -2.50 -8.76 -0.38
C ALA A 123 -3.99 -8.61 -0.73
N TRP A 124 -4.49 -9.34 -1.71
CA TRP A 124 -5.91 -9.33 -2.08
C TRP A 124 -6.82 -9.85 -0.95
N ALA A 125 -6.42 -10.90 -0.26
CA ALA A 125 -7.17 -11.40 0.89
C ALA A 125 -7.23 -10.41 2.05
N LEU A 126 -6.19 -9.60 2.25
CA LEU A 126 -6.13 -8.58 3.28
C LEU A 126 -6.88 -7.30 2.92
N ASP A 127 -7.17 -7.06 1.63
CA ASP A 127 -7.83 -5.82 1.17
C ASP A 127 -9.21 -5.60 1.81
N SER A 128 -9.93 -6.67 2.13
CA SER A 128 -11.23 -6.61 2.80
C SER A 128 -11.19 -6.86 4.32
N ALA A 129 -10.03 -7.21 4.87
CA ALA A 129 -9.91 -7.49 6.30
C ALA A 129 -9.96 -6.21 7.14
N TRP A 130 -10.71 -6.24 8.26
CA TRP A 130 -10.90 -5.09 9.15
C TRP A 130 -11.50 -3.85 8.49
N GLY A 131 -12.43 -4.06 7.59
CA GLY A 131 -13.10 -3.04 6.79
C GLY A 131 -12.57 -2.98 5.35
N ASP A 132 -13.48 -2.82 4.42
CA ASP A 132 -13.17 -2.67 3.01
C ASP A 132 -12.82 -1.21 2.65
N ARG A 133 -12.44 -1.00 1.41
CA ARG A 133 -12.10 0.35 0.92
C ARG A 133 -13.29 1.32 0.99
N ALA A 134 -14.52 0.83 0.83
CA ALA A 134 -15.71 1.68 0.87
C ALA A 134 -15.93 2.25 2.27
N LEU A 135 -15.80 1.42 3.30
CA LEU A 135 -15.89 1.82 4.71
C LEU A 135 -14.82 2.88 5.04
N HIS A 136 -13.56 2.61 4.69
CA HIS A 136 -12.47 3.54 4.99
C HIS A 136 -12.59 4.86 4.22
N LYS A 137 -13.03 4.83 2.96
CA LYS A 137 -13.32 6.04 2.17
C LYS A 137 -14.47 6.86 2.78
N ALA A 138 -15.55 6.21 3.19
CA ALA A 138 -16.68 6.88 3.81
C ALA A 138 -16.27 7.63 5.09
N ARG A 139 -15.48 6.99 5.95
CA ARG A 139 -14.97 7.60 7.19
C ARG A 139 -14.10 8.83 6.92
N VAL A 140 -13.16 8.73 5.97
CA VAL A 140 -12.32 9.88 5.60
C VAL A 140 -13.16 11.00 4.98
N ALA A 141 -14.08 10.66 4.08
CA ALA A 141 -14.96 11.64 3.45
C ALA A 141 -15.84 12.37 4.46
N GLU A 142 -16.44 11.66 5.41
CA GLU A 142 -17.23 12.25 6.48
C GLU A 142 -16.40 13.26 7.28
N TYR A 143 -15.20 12.90 7.69
CA TYR A 143 -14.32 13.80 8.45
C TYR A 143 -13.96 15.06 7.68
N VAL A 144 -13.61 14.93 6.40
CA VAL A 144 -13.21 16.08 5.56
C VAL A 144 -14.41 16.96 5.20
N LEU A 145 -15.54 16.36 4.83
CA LEU A 145 -16.71 17.09 4.32
C LEU A 145 -17.59 17.68 5.43
N SER A 146 -17.52 17.15 6.65
CA SER A 146 -18.25 17.72 7.81
C SER A 146 -17.66 19.03 8.31
N GLY A 147 -16.51 19.45 7.81
CA GLY A 147 -15.78 20.62 8.30
C GLY A 147 -15.01 20.37 9.62
N ALA A 148 -14.98 19.14 10.09
CA ALA A 148 -14.21 18.76 11.28
C ALA A 148 -12.68 18.75 11.02
N ALA A 149 -12.27 18.62 9.76
CA ALA A 149 -10.87 18.69 9.37
C ALA A 149 -10.41 20.15 9.31
N PRO A 150 -9.37 20.56 10.05
CA PRO A 150 -8.75 21.85 9.85
C PRO A 150 -8.09 21.87 8.47
N LEU A 151 -8.46 22.84 7.64
CA LEU A 151 -7.96 22.98 6.28
C LEU A 151 -6.89 24.07 6.22
N GLY A 152 -5.81 23.82 5.49
CA GLY A 152 -4.74 24.77 5.24
C GLY A 152 -3.43 24.42 5.94
N CYS A 153 -2.36 25.03 5.46
CA CYS A 153 -1.00 24.77 5.94
C CYS A 153 -0.76 25.25 7.39
N GLY A 154 -1.56 26.20 7.88
CA GLY A 154 -1.46 26.72 9.24
C GLY A 154 -1.75 25.69 10.34
N HIS A 155 -2.44 24.60 10.01
CA HIS A 155 -2.83 23.56 10.96
C HIS A 155 -1.97 22.29 10.86
N THR A 156 -0.93 22.30 10.04
CA THR A 156 -0.10 21.09 9.81
C THR A 156 0.79 20.76 11.01
N PHE A 157 1.13 21.74 11.84
CA PHE A 157 2.08 21.64 12.94
C PHE A 157 1.56 22.24 14.25
N GLU A 158 0.23 22.37 14.40
CA GLU A 158 -0.36 22.72 15.69
C GLU A 158 -0.33 21.51 16.61
N ASP A 159 0.33 21.65 17.77
CA ASP A 159 0.42 20.67 18.85
C ASP A 159 -0.91 20.49 19.60
#